data_8bc725bb0aa01f4f963947520bd444f4
#
_entry.id   8bc725bb0aa01f4f963947520bd444f4
#
_cell.length_a   1.000
_cell.length_b   1.000
_cell.length_c   1.000
_cell.angle_alpha   90.00
_cell.angle_beta   90.00
_cell.angle_gamma   90.00
#
_symmetry.space_group_name_H-M   'P 1'
#
loop_
_entity.id
_entity.type
_entity.pdbx_description
1 polymer ?
#
loop_
_entity_poly.entity_id
_entity_poly.type
_entity_poly.pdbx_seq_one_letter_code
_entity_poly.pdbx_strand_id
1 'polypeptide(L)'
;DKSRTKSYFDYDVKEILGSDWRDNTSLQIRDGFMPGAHYPIASAFISKQTLGDIDFSKYKGTENLEEEAGNYKINERITAGYLRFDQKLGKKLSATLGLRVERTDLKTSGYNVNVPEEGDATMTPTGEFKSHYTDLLPSILLKYKFNKDGSIRASVTKTISRPKYSALIANKTFNTADMEATIGDPNTKPAKAINADLSADYFFKNVGMVSFGLFYKDIKNVNIEWASNKYLGKDLGLTGKYADESFEVSQNINAYDARVFGVEAAYQRDFGFIAPALKCIGFYGNYTYTHSTTRNFNERLNVADGENVKVAGSPEHTANASLYFEKSGVSVRLSYNTAS
;
A
#
# COMPACT_ATOMS: atom_id res chain seq x y z
N ASP A 1 16.77 0.00 -13.94
CA ASP A 1 16.24 1.29 -14.38
C ASP A 1 14.71 1.22 -14.42
N LYS A 2 14.05 2.24 -13.90
CA LYS A 2 12.62 2.48 -14.08
C LYS A 2 12.42 3.91 -14.51
N SER A 3 11.54 4.08 -15.49
CA SER A 3 11.10 5.40 -15.91
C SER A 3 9.61 5.41 -16.13
N ARG A 4 8.98 6.51 -15.82
CA ARG A 4 7.65 6.85 -16.28
C ARG A 4 7.83 8.04 -17.22
N THR A 5 7.55 7.83 -18.47
CA THR A 5 7.56 8.88 -19.49
C THR A 5 6.31 8.68 -20.32
N LYS A 6 5.35 9.56 -20.11
CA LYS A 6 4.06 9.55 -20.81
C LYS A 6 3.75 10.98 -21.22
N SER A 7 3.17 11.13 -22.37
CA SER A 7 2.59 12.39 -22.82
C SER A 7 1.09 12.30 -22.68
N TYR A 8 0.49 13.33 -22.11
CA TYR A 8 -0.93 13.44 -21.86
C TYR A 8 -1.48 14.63 -22.64
N PHE A 9 -2.62 14.42 -23.24
CA PHE A 9 -3.32 15.44 -24.02
C PHE A 9 -4.78 15.50 -23.60
N ASP A 10 -5.24 16.70 -23.35
CA ASP A 10 -6.67 16.98 -23.18
C ASP A 10 -7.29 17.32 -24.52
N TYR A 11 -8.47 16.80 -24.75
CA TYR A 11 -9.23 17.01 -25.97
C TYR A 11 -10.63 17.57 -25.65
N ASP A 12 -11.10 18.48 -26.49
CA ASP A 12 -12.48 18.94 -26.37
C ASP A 12 -13.44 17.84 -26.85
N VAL A 13 -14.23 17.33 -25.91
CA VAL A 13 -15.22 16.28 -26.15
C VAL A 13 -16.27 16.72 -27.17
N LYS A 14 -16.62 18.02 -27.19
CA LYS A 14 -17.60 18.57 -28.15
C LYS A 14 -17.02 18.63 -29.56
N GLU A 15 -15.73 18.89 -29.70
CA GLU A 15 -15.05 18.85 -31.01
C GLU A 15 -15.03 17.41 -31.58
N ILE A 16 -14.82 16.43 -30.71
CA ILE A 16 -14.68 15.02 -31.10
C ILE A 16 -16.04 14.36 -31.38
N LEU A 17 -17.00 14.56 -30.49
CA LEU A 17 -18.28 13.84 -30.50
C LEU A 17 -19.47 14.71 -30.98
N GLY A 18 -19.24 16.02 -31.17
CA GLY A 18 -20.29 17.00 -31.50
C GLY A 18 -21.03 17.53 -30.26
N SER A 19 -21.89 18.52 -30.46
CA SER A 19 -22.67 19.13 -29.38
C SER A 19 -23.63 18.16 -28.71
N ASP A 20 -24.11 17.16 -29.47
CA ASP A 20 -25.02 16.13 -29.00
C ASP A 20 -24.33 14.82 -28.67
N TRP A 21 -23.12 14.92 -28.10
CA TRP A 21 -22.27 13.78 -27.73
C TRP A 21 -22.99 12.73 -26.88
N ARG A 22 -24.03 13.13 -26.14
CA ARG A 22 -24.87 12.23 -25.33
C ARG A 22 -25.60 11.18 -26.17
N ASP A 23 -25.87 11.47 -27.44
CA ASP A 23 -26.53 10.55 -28.39
C ASP A 23 -25.60 9.38 -28.77
N ASN A 24 -24.27 9.57 -28.59
CA ASN A 24 -23.24 8.55 -28.80
C ASN A 24 -22.94 7.70 -27.58
N THR A 25 -23.75 7.79 -26.54
CA THR A 25 -23.58 7.03 -25.31
C THR A 25 -24.41 5.77 -25.30
N SER A 26 -23.86 4.67 -24.80
CA SER A 26 -24.64 3.46 -24.58
C SER A 26 -25.36 3.54 -23.23
N LEU A 27 -26.68 3.41 -23.25
CA LEU A 27 -27.51 3.18 -22.06
C LEU A 27 -27.30 1.76 -21.53
N GLN A 28 -26.09 1.37 -21.17
CA GLN A 28 -25.88 0.12 -20.46
C GLN A 28 -26.02 0.38 -18.95
N ILE A 29 -27.28 0.42 -18.50
CA ILE A 29 -27.56 0.19 -17.08
C ILE A 29 -27.18 -1.28 -16.82
N ARG A 30 -26.15 -1.51 -16.04
CA ARG A 30 -25.88 -2.85 -15.52
C ARG A 30 -26.90 -3.10 -14.42
N ASP A 31 -27.98 -3.79 -14.75
CA ASP A 31 -28.93 -4.31 -13.78
C ASP A 31 -28.17 -5.12 -12.72
N GLY A 32 -28.34 -4.76 -11.45
CA GLY A 32 -27.70 -5.43 -10.33
C GLY A 32 -26.29 -4.92 -9.97
N PHE A 33 -25.78 -3.84 -10.58
CA PHE A 33 -24.55 -3.21 -10.11
C PHE A 33 -24.81 -2.50 -8.77
N MET A 34 -24.17 -2.97 -7.70
CA MET A 34 -24.36 -2.52 -6.31
C MET A 34 -25.83 -2.53 -5.86
N PRO A 35 -26.50 -3.71 -5.73
CA PRO A 35 -27.87 -3.79 -5.24
C PRO A 35 -27.97 -3.18 -3.84
N GLY A 36 -28.89 -2.22 -3.68
CA GLY A 36 -29.11 -1.47 -2.44
C GLY A 36 -28.41 -0.13 -2.34
N ALA A 37 -27.59 0.26 -3.30
CA ALA A 37 -26.99 1.59 -3.35
C ALA A 37 -27.94 2.58 -4.04
N HIS A 38 -28.38 3.61 -3.32
CA HIS A 38 -29.16 4.74 -3.88
C HIS A 38 -28.25 5.84 -4.40
N TYR A 39 -27.31 5.52 -5.27
CA TYR A 39 -26.51 6.55 -5.94
C TYR A 39 -27.22 7.02 -7.20
N PRO A 40 -27.18 8.33 -7.53
CA PRO A 40 -27.60 8.78 -8.83
C PRO A 40 -26.69 8.14 -9.90
N ILE A 41 -27.20 7.14 -10.58
CA ILE A 41 -26.49 6.47 -11.67
C ILE A 41 -26.51 7.42 -12.85
N ALA A 42 -25.34 7.74 -13.41
CA ALA A 42 -25.26 8.47 -14.66
C ALA A 42 -26.01 7.64 -15.73
N SER A 43 -26.97 8.27 -16.38
CA SER A 43 -27.86 7.62 -17.33
C SER A 43 -27.19 7.31 -18.68
N ALA A 44 -25.95 7.76 -18.87
CA ALA A 44 -25.25 7.63 -20.14
C ALA A 44 -23.73 7.52 -19.95
N PHE A 45 -23.12 6.54 -20.60
CA PHE A 45 -21.67 6.34 -20.65
C PHE A 45 -21.21 6.25 -22.10
N ILE A 46 -20.06 6.84 -22.43
CA ILE A 46 -19.43 6.62 -23.74
C ILE A 46 -19.10 5.13 -23.86
N SER A 47 -19.53 4.50 -24.97
CA SER A 47 -19.26 3.09 -25.20
C SER A 47 -17.77 2.84 -25.47
N LYS A 48 -17.28 1.64 -25.12
CA LYS A 48 -15.91 1.24 -25.46
C LYS A 48 -15.68 1.23 -26.98
N GLN A 49 -16.70 0.95 -27.75
CA GLN A 49 -16.63 0.97 -29.22
C GLN A 49 -16.46 2.41 -29.69
N THR A 50 -17.29 3.35 -29.24
CA THR A 50 -17.18 4.77 -29.58
C THR A 50 -15.79 5.31 -29.25
N LEU A 51 -15.25 5.00 -28.07
CA LEU A 51 -13.90 5.41 -27.68
C LEU A 51 -12.82 4.75 -28.55
N GLY A 52 -13.00 3.49 -28.95
CA GLY A 52 -12.06 2.76 -29.80
C GLY A 52 -12.04 3.22 -31.25
N ASP A 53 -13.13 3.79 -31.73
CA ASP A 53 -13.30 4.29 -33.10
C ASP A 53 -12.82 5.74 -33.28
N ILE A 54 -12.49 6.45 -32.18
CA ILE A 54 -11.96 7.81 -32.24
C ILE A 54 -10.51 7.78 -32.72
N ASP A 55 -10.26 8.44 -33.84
CA ASP A 55 -8.93 8.72 -34.35
C ASP A 55 -8.43 10.07 -33.80
N PHE A 56 -7.79 10.03 -32.64
CA PHE A 56 -7.28 11.24 -31.94
C PHE A 56 -6.25 12.02 -32.77
N SER A 57 -5.62 11.42 -33.78
CA SER A 57 -4.67 12.12 -34.65
C SER A 57 -5.31 13.24 -35.50
N LYS A 58 -6.63 13.25 -35.63
CA LYS A 58 -7.40 14.26 -36.36
C LYS A 58 -7.75 15.50 -35.54
N TYR A 59 -7.53 15.45 -34.23
CA TYR A 59 -7.90 16.53 -33.32
C TYR A 59 -6.65 17.16 -32.70
N LYS A 60 -6.74 18.45 -32.39
CA LYS A 60 -5.66 19.15 -31.71
C LYS A 60 -5.84 18.98 -30.20
N GLY A 61 -5.05 18.10 -29.59
CA GLY A 61 -4.97 18.01 -28.15
C GLY A 61 -4.15 19.15 -27.53
N THR A 62 -4.52 19.58 -26.34
CA THR A 62 -3.70 20.45 -25.50
C THR A 62 -2.85 19.61 -24.58
N GLU A 63 -1.53 19.83 -24.55
CA GLU A 63 -0.61 19.08 -23.69
C GLU A 63 -0.94 19.33 -22.22
N ASN A 64 -1.14 18.25 -21.46
CA ASN A 64 -1.44 18.33 -20.03
C ASN A 64 -0.15 18.12 -19.22
N LEU A 65 0.57 19.20 -18.97
CA LEU A 65 1.83 19.19 -18.24
C LEU A 65 1.65 18.85 -16.76
N GLU A 66 0.48 19.08 -16.18
CA GLU A 66 0.18 18.69 -14.79
C GLU A 66 0.24 17.15 -14.62
N GLU A 67 -0.40 16.42 -15.54
CA GLU A 67 -0.33 14.96 -15.58
C GLU A 67 1.09 14.48 -15.92
N GLU A 68 1.85 15.24 -16.70
CA GLU A 68 3.25 14.96 -17.01
C GLU A 68 4.20 15.23 -15.84
N ALA A 69 3.80 15.99 -14.84
CA ALA A 69 4.54 16.16 -13.58
C ALA A 69 4.87 14.83 -12.90
N GLY A 70 4.05 13.81 -13.13
CA GLY A 70 4.30 12.46 -12.68
C GLY A 70 5.39 11.70 -13.46
N ASN A 71 6.00 12.30 -14.48
CA ASN A 71 7.11 11.69 -15.23
C ASN A 71 8.41 11.73 -14.43
N TYR A 72 9.12 10.61 -14.42
CA TYR A 72 10.39 10.49 -13.69
C TYR A 72 11.31 9.44 -14.28
N LYS A 73 12.59 9.52 -13.91
CA LYS A 73 13.58 8.47 -14.14
C LYS A 73 14.23 8.09 -12.82
N ILE A 74 14.27 6.79 -12.54
CA ILE A 74 14.96 6.21 -11.39
C ILE A 74 15.90 5.10 -11.87
N ASN A 75 17.13 5.19 -11.39
CA ASN A 75 18.10 4.11 -11.45
C ASN A 75 18.36 3.63 -10.02
N GLU A 76 17.89 2.42 -9.71
CA GLU A 76 18.15 1.76 -8.44
C GLU A 76 19.06 0.57 -8.67
N ARG A 77 20.18 0.54 -7.93
CA ARG A 77 21.09 -0.61 -7.90
C ARG A 77 21.12 -1.16 -6.47
N ILE A 78 20.72 -2.42 -6.33
CA ILE A 78 20.81 -3.13 -5.06
C ILE A 78 21.90 -4.20 -5.18
N THR A 79 22.95 -4.06 -4.36
CA THR A 79 24.00 -5.05 -4.21
C THR A 79 23.83 -5.74 -2.86
N ALA A 80 23.71 -7.06 -2.86
CA ALA A 80 23.42 -7.81 -1.64
C ALA A 80 24.22 -9.11 -1.55
N GLY A 81 24.57 -9.47 -0.33
CA GLY A 81 25.12 -10.77 0.03
C GLY A 81 24.36 -11.34 1.23
N TYR A 82 24.28 -12.66 1.34
CA TYR A 82 23.67 -13.30 2.49
C TYR A 82 24.42 -14.58 2.87
N LEU A 83 24.31 -14.90 4.18
CA LEU A 83 24.75 -16.15 4.78
C LEU A 83 23.56 -16.78 5.49
N ARG A 84 23.44 -18.11 5.35
CA ARG A 84 22.43 -18.89 6.05
C ARG A 84 23.08 -20.10 6.67
N PHE A 85 22.69 -20.36 7.92
CA PHE A 85 23.14 -21.51 8.68
C PHE A 85 21.92 -22.26 9.23
N ASP A 86 21.77 -23.53 8.87
CA ASP A 86 20.70 -24.41 9.33
C ASP A 86 21.27 -25.48 10.24
N GLN A 87 20.75 -25.59 11.44
CA GLN A 87 21.22 -26.54 12.45
C GLN A 87 20.05 -27.32 13.04
N LYS A 88 20.20 -28.63 13.09
CA LYS A 88 19.33 -29.50 13.90
C LYS A 88 19.96 -29.68 15.27
N LEU A 89 19.23 -29.28 16.30
CA LEU A 89 19.63 -29.40 17.70
C LEU A 89 18.86 -30.58 18.32
N GLY A 90 19.32 -31.78 18.04
CA GLY A 90 18.64 -33.02 18.42
C GLY A 90 17.48 -33.38 17.50
N LYS A 91 16.53 -34.19 18.00
CA LYS A 91 15.43 -34.76 17.18
C LYS A 91 14.23 -33.80 17.03
N LYS A 92 14.10 -32.81 17.90
CA LYS A 92 12.89 -32.00 18.01
C LYS A 92 13.11 -30.52 17.70
N LEU A 93 14.33 -30.00 17.88
CA LEU A 93 14.65 -28.59 17.70
C LEU A 93 15.47 -28.38 16.44
N SER A 94 15.11 -27.38 15.65
CA SER A 94 15.92 -26.87 14.55
C SER A 94 16.02 -25.35 14.63
N ALA A 95 17.17 -24.81 14.24
CA ALA A 95 17.45 -23.38 14.18
C ALA A 95 17.92 -23.03 12.77
N THR A 96 17.45 -21.89 12.26
CA THR A 96 17.97 -21.25 11.06
C THR A 96 18.44 -19.86 11.44
N LEU A 97 19.70 -19.55 11.14
CA LEU A 97 20.30 -18.23 11.32
C LEU A 97 20.55 -17.65 9.94
N GLY A 98 20.14 -16.43 9.72
CA GLY A 98 20.34 -15.70 8.46
C GLY A 98 20.94 -14.33 8.72
N LEU A 99 21.84 -13.92 7.85
CA LEU A 99 22.37 -12.57 7.82
C LEU A 99 22.43 -12.11 6.36
N ARG A 100 21.73 -11.02 6.06
CA ARG A 100 21.75 -10.38 4.75
C ARG A 100 22.23 -8.94 4.88
N VAL A 101 23.14 -8.55 4.00
CA VAL A 101 23.60 -7.16 3.86
C VAL A 101 23.14 -6.67 2.50
N GLU A 102 22.49 -5.53 2.45
CA GLU A 102 22.07 -4.86 1.23
C GLU A 102 22.64 -3.45 1.18
N ARG A 103 23.25 -3.08 0.05
CA ARG A 103 23.57 -1.71 -0.31
C ARG A 103 22.65 -1.29 -1.44
N THR A 104 21.94 -0.18 -1.24
CA THR A 104 21.08 0.44 -2.25
C THR A 104 21.72 1.76 -2.68
N ASP A 105 21.96 1.93 -3.98
CA ASP A 105 22.40 3.17 -4.61
C ASP A 105 21.25 3.65 -5.52
N LEU A 106 20.81 4.89 -5.33
CA LEU A 106 19.69 5.51 -6.03
C LEU A 106 20.15 6.75 -6.79
N LYS A 107 19.59 6.91 -8.00
CA LYS A 107 19.65 8.15 -8.77
C LYS A 107 18.25 8.47 -9.25
N THR A 108 17.77 9.65 -8.97
CA THR A 108 16.42 10.08 -9.32
C THR A 108 16.46 11.41 -10.06
N SER A 109 15.55 11.58 -11.01
CA SER A 109 15.29 12.85 -11.67
C SER A 109 13.82 12.91 -12.09
N GLY A 110 13.28 14.11 -12.20
CA GLY A 110 11.90 14.36 -12.58
C GLY A 110 11.75 15.80 -13.05
N TYR A 111 10.57 16.36 -12.85
CA TYR A 111 10.24 17.69 -13.32
C TYR A 111 9.54 18.49 -12.23
N ASN A 112 9.86 19.78 -12.16
CA ASN A 112 9.02 20.76 -11.48
C ASN A 112 8.00 21.27 -12.49
N VAL A 113 6.75 21.37 -12.08
CA VAL A 113 5.64 21.85 -12.91
C VAL A 113 4.95 22.98 -12.20
N ASN A 114 4.61 24.00 -12.94
CA ASN A 114 3.76 25.11 -12.48
C ASN A 114 2.60 25.24 -13.46
N VAL A 115 1.39 25.02 -12.96
CA VAL A 115 0.14 25.22 -13.69
C VAL A 115 -0.47 26.53 -13.18
N PRO A 116 -0.37 27.64 -13.95
CA PRO A 116 -0.92 28.93 -13.54
C PRO A 116 -2.44 28.96 -13.75
N GLU A 117 -3.12 29.84 -13.01
CA GLU A 117 -4.55 30.15 -13.22
C GLU A 117 -4.82 30.69 -14.62
N GLU A 118 -3.88 31.50 -15.13
CA GLU A 118 -3.94 32.06 -16.49
C GLU A 118 -2.58 31.85 -17.18
N GLY A 119 -2.61 31.50 -18.46
CA GLY A 119 -1.43 31.25 -19.28
C GLY A 119 -1.03 29.77 -19.35
N ASP A 120 0.12 29.53 -19.97
CA ASP A 120 0.58 28.17 -20.23
C ASP A 120 1.30 27.56 -19.01
N ALA A 121 1.07 26.30 -18.76
CA ALA A 121 1.82 25.54 -17.77
C ALA A 121 3.29 25.42 -18.18
N THR A 122 4.17 25.38 -17.20
CA THR A 122 5.61 25.25 -17.40
C THR A 122 6.18 24.03 -16.72
N MET A 123 7.09 23.33 -17.40
CA MET A 123 7.78 22.16 -16.89
C MET A 123 9.29 22.32 -16.98
N THR A 124 10.00 22.09 -15.88
CA THR A 124 11.45 22.23 -15.81
C THR A 124 12.10 20.99 -15.15
N PRO A 125 13.22 20.46 -15.68
CA PRO A 125 13.90 19.32 -15.05
C PRO A 125 14.39 19.65 -13.64
N THR A 126 14.29 18.68 -12.70
CA THR A 126 14.79 18.85 -11.32
C THR A 126 16.29 18.68 -11.17
N GLY A 127 16.98 18.19 -12.21
CA GLY A 127 18.34 17.68 -12.08
C GLY A 127 18.39 16.25 -11.52
N GLU A 128 19.62 15.73 -11.36
CA GLU A 128 19.84 14.38 -10.83
C GLU A 128 20.15 14.45 -9.33
N PHE A 129 19.36 13.72 -8.52
CA PHE A 129 19.62 13.50 -7.11
C PHE A 129 20.19 12.10 -6.88
N LYS A 130 21.19 11.98 -6.00
CA LYS A 130 21.86 10.71 -5.68
C LYS A 130 21.78 10.45 -4.19
N SER A 131 21.40 9.23 -3.82
CA SER A 131 21.45 8.77 -2.43
C SER A 131 21.91 7.33 -2.34
N HIS A 132 22.40 6.93 -1.17
CA HIS A 132 22.77 5.55 -0.90
C HIS A 132 22.57 5.22 0.57
N TYR A 133 22.30 3.96 0.85
CA TYR A 133 22.21 3.44 2.20
C TYR A 133 22.55 1.94 2.24
N THR A 134 22.90 1.45 3.43
CA THR A 134 23.24 0.05 3.66
C THR A 134 22.40 -0.49 4.81
N ASP A 135 21.83 -1.67 4.63
CA ASP A 135 21.01 -2.37 5.60
C ASP A 135 21.59 -3.72 5.98
N LEU A 136 21.63 -3.96 7.29
CA LEU A 136 21.93 -5.25 7.89
C LEU A 136 20.62 -5.88 8.35
N LEU A 137 20.28 -7.05 7.81
CA LEU A 137 19.02 -7.75 7.96
C LEU A 137 19.25 -9.14 8.56
N PRO A 138 19.46 -9.25 9.88
CA PRO A 138 19.58 -10.53 10.58
C PRO A 138 18.21 -11.22 10.70
N SER A 139 18.25 -12.55 10.77
CA SER A 139 17.09 -13.40 11.04
C SER A 139 17.48 -14.60 11.90
N ILE A 140 16.64 -14.92 12.88
CA ILE A 140 16.74 -16.10 13.74
C ILE A 140 15.37 -16.77 13.72
N LEU A 141 15.34 -18.03 13.31
CA LEU A 141 14.13 -18.85 13.29
C LEU A 141 14.38 -20.13 14.06
N LEU A 142 13.52 -20.41 15.03
CA LEU A 142 13.55 -21.63 15.82
C LEU A 142 12.28 -22.42 15.57
N LYS A 143 12.39 -23.72 15.42
CA LYS A 143 11.25 -24.64 15.31
C LYS A 143 11.43 -25.81 16.25
N TYR A 144 10.48 -25.96 17.18
CA TYR A 144 10.43 -27.08 18.11
C TYR A 144 9.21 -27.98 17.78
N LYS A 145 9.47 -29.24 17.46
CA LYS A 145 8.43 -30.27 17.26
C LYS A 145 8.18 -30.95 18.58
N PHE A 146 7.07 -30.63 19.27
CA PHE A 146 6.74 -31.33 20.51
C PHE A 146 6.22 -32.75 20.25
N ASN A 147 5.58 -32.98 19.10
CA ASN A 147 5.24 -34.32 18.58
C ASN A 147 5.26 -34.31 17.04
N LYS A 148 4.74 -35.38 16.40
CA LYS A 148 4.70 -35.50 14.92
C LYS A 148 3.71 -34.54 14.26
N ASP A 149 2.65 -34.16 14.97
CA ASP A 149 1.52 -33.40 14.47
C ASP A 149 1.55 -31.93 14.98
N GLY A 150 2.48 -31.59 15.89
CA GLY A 150 2.52 -30.28 16.50
C GLY A 150 3.91 -29.64 16.53
N SER A 151 3.96 -28.32 16.34
CA SER A 151 5.18 -27.54 16.41
C SER A 151 4.97 -26.15 16.97
N ILE A 152 5.99 -25.65 17.66
CA ILE A 152 6.13 -24.26 18.06
C ILE A 152 7.23 -23.64 17.22
N ARG A 153 7.01 -22.41 16.72
CA ARG A 153 7.99 -21.62 15.99
C ARG A 153 8.17 -20.28 16.70
N ALA A 154 9.41 -19.85 16.77
CA ALA A 154 9.77 -18.52 17.23
C ALA A 154 10.68 -17.89 16.19
N SER A 155 10.48 -16.62 15.89
CA SER A 155 11.35 -15.88 14.99
C SER A 155 11.62 -14.47 15.47
N VAL A 156 12.84 -13.98 15.16
CA VAL A 156 13.20 -12.57 15.25
C VAL A 156 13.87 -12.20 13.95
N THR A 157 13.33 -11.19 13.26
CA THR A 157 13.82 -10.76 11.96
C THR A 157 13.87 -9.24 11.87
N LYS A 158 14.84 -8.72 11.11
CA LYS A 158 14.85 -7.32 10.71
C LYS A 158 14.52 -7.22 9.24
N THR A 159 13.57 -6.33 8.90
CA THR A 159 13.06 -6.13 7.55
C THR A 159 13.11 -4.65 7.15
N ILE A 160 13.03 -4.40 5.85
CA ILE A 160 13.02 -3.06 5.26
C ILE A 160 11.86 -2.95 4.27
N SER A 161 11.21 -1.79 4.24
CA SER A 161 10.20 -1.42 3.23
C SER A 161 10.60 -0.09 2.61
N ARG A 162 10.83 -0.09 1.31
CA ARG A 162 11.26 1.11 0.57
C ARG A 162 10.06 2.00 0.26
N PRO A 163 10.23 3.34 0.23
CA PRO A 163 9.21 4.27 -0.22
C PRO A 163 8.81 4.00 -1.68
N LYS A 164 7.64 4.52 -2.07
CA LYS A 164 7.24 4.55 -3.48
C LYS A 164 8.25 5.37 -4.28
N TYR A 165 8.53 4.99 -5.52
CA TYR A 165 9.49 5.72 -6.35
C TYR A 165 9.10 7.18 -6.58
N SER A 166 7.81 7.46 -6.80
CA SER A 166 7.32 8.83 -6.96
C SER A 166 7.62 9.73 -5.76
N ALA A 167 7.64 9.17 -4.54
CA ALA A 167 7.97 9.91 -3.33
C ALA A 167 9.44 10.36 -3.26
N LEU A 168 10.33 9.66 -3.99
CA LEU A 168 11.79 9.89 -3.99
C LEU A 168 12.25 10.87 -5.08
N ILE A 169 11.35 11.46 -5.84
CA ILE A 169 11.68 12.46 -6.86
C ILE A 169 11.72 13.83 -6.18
N ALA A 170 12.76 14.62 -6.45
CA ALA A 170 12.89 15.98 -5.92
C ALA A 170 12.05 16.98 -6.75
N ASN A 171 10.77 16.65 -6.98
CA ASN A 171 9.88 17.49 -7.77
C ASN A 171 9.01 18.40 -6.91
N LYS A 172 8.58 19.51 -7.49
CA LYS A 172 7.53 20.38 -6.97
C LYS A 172 6.54 20.64 -8.09
N THR A 173 5.28 20.32 -7.83
CA THR A 173 4.18 20.65 -8.73
C THR A 173 3.28 21.64 -8.04
N PHE A 174 3.05 22.79 -8.68
CA PHE A 174 2.16 23.83 -8.20
C PHE A 174 1.00 23.96 -9.17
N ASN A 175 -0.22 23.80 -8.67
CA ASN A 175 -1.45 24.17 -9.35
C ASN A 175 -1.99 25.44 -8.66
N THR A 176 -1.77 26.60 -9.27
CA THR A 176 -2.18 27.86 -8.69
C THR A 176 -3.64 28.23 -9.01
N ALA A 177 -4.32 27.46 -9.86
CA ALA A 177 -5.75 27.56 -10.07
C ALA A 177 -6.53 26.95 -8.89
N ASP A 178 -6.07 25.79 -8.41
CA ASP A 178 -6.70 25.05 -7.31
C ASP A 178 -6.00 25.28 -5.95
N MET A 179 -4.92 26.07 -5.92
CA MET A 179 -4.10 26.33 -4.73
C MET A 179 -3.53 25.04 -4.11
N GLU A 180 -3.06 24.13 -4.95
CA GLU A 180 -2.49 22.86 -4.55
C GLU A 180 -0.98 22.78 -4.87
N ALA A 181 -0.25 22.06 -4.03
CA ALA A 181 1.15 21.77 -4.27
C ALA A 181 1.49 20.31 -3.89
N THR A 182 2.16 19.61 -4.78
CA THR A 182 2.73 18.28 -4.50
C THR A 182 4.24 18.38 -4.46
N ILE A 183 4.85 17.89 -3.37
CA ILE A 183 6.29 17.96 -3.15
C ILE A 183 6.85 16.56 -2.92
N GLY A 184 7.83 16.17 -3.74
CA GLY A 184 8.58 14.96 -3.50
C GLY A 184 9.80 15.21 -2.61
N ASP A 185 10.23 14.18 -1.85
CA ASP A 185 11.41 14.27 -0.99
C ASP A 185 12.36 13.10 -1.24
N PRO A 186 13.46 13.31 -1.97
CA PRO A 186 14.44 12.27 -2.24
C PRO A 186 15.18 11.78 -0.98
N ASN A 187 15.04 12.46 0.17
CA ASN A 187 15.61 12.08 1.45
C ASN A 187 14.67 11.17 2.28
N THR A 188 13.48 10.85 1.77
CA THR A 188 12.56 9.94 2.44
C THR A 188 13.23 8.60 2.70
N LYS A 189 13.31 8.22 3.98
CA LYS A 189 14.02 7.02 4.43
C LYS A 189 13.13 5.79 4.28
N PRO A 190 13.70 4.62 4.00
CA PRO A 190 12.94 3.37 4.06
C PRO A 190 12.47 3.09 5.49
N ALA A 191 11.27 2.53 5.62
CA ALA A 191 10.80 2.01 6.88
C ALA A 191 11.56 0.73 7.24
N LYS A 192 11.93 0.57 8.51
CA LYS A 192 12.68 -0.58 9.02
C LYS A 192 11.95 -1.17 10.20
N ALA A 193 11.78 -2.49 10.22
CA ALA A 193 11.09 -3.16 11.30
C ALA A 193 11.94 -4.27 11.93
N ILE A 194 11.89 -4.37 13.26
CA ILE A 194 12.25 -5.57 14.00
C ILE A 194 10.94 -6.30 14.30
N ASN A 195 10.85 -7.55 13.86
CA ASN A 195 9.68 -8.39 14.07
C ASN A 195 10.06 -9.54 14.98
N ALA A 196 9.21 -9.84 15.96
CA ALA A 196 9.31 -11.03 16.80
C ALA A 196 7.98 -11.78 16.74
N ASP A 197 8.04 -13.05 16.39
CA ASP A 197 6.86 -13.89 16.21
C ASP A 197 7.01 -15.18 17.04
N LEU A 198 5.92 -15.62 17.64
CA LEU A 198 5.80 -16.91 18.28
C LEU A 198 4.50 -17.58 17.80
N SER A 199 4.58 -18.77 17.25
CA SER A 199 3.40 -19.51 16.83
C SER A 199 3.44 -20.96 17.29
N ALA A 200 2.26 -21.51 17.56
CA ALA A 200 2.03 -22.90 17.86
C ALA A 200 0.97 -23.48 16.94
N ASP A 201 1.32 -24.55 16.24
CA ASP A 201 0.43 -25.22 15.31
C ASP A 201 0.26 -26.68 15.72
N TYR A 202 -0.98 -27.17 15.61
CA TYR A 202 -1.31 -28.56 15.76
C TYR A 202 -2.22 -29.03 14.64
N PHE A 203 -1.83 -30.10 13.95
CA PHE A 203 -2.56 -30.70 12.84
C PHE A 203 -3.30 -31.95 13.33
N PHE A 204 -4.58 -32.00 13.13
CA PHE A 204 -5.39 -33.18 13.47
C PHE A 204 -5.15 -34.30 12.46
N LYS A 205 -5.30 -35.55 12.89
CA LYS A 205 -5.03 -36.73 12.05
C LYS A 205 -5.85 -36.80 10.75
N ASN A 206 -7.05 -36.22 10.79
CA ASN A 206 -7.89 -36.05 9.61
C ASN A 206 -7.69 -34.62 9.05
N VAL A 207 -8.66 -34.07 8.35
CA VAL A 207 -8.61 -32.69 7.89
C VAL A 207 -8.81 -31.76 9.08
N GLY A 208 -7.82 -30.92 9.36
CA GLY A 208 -7.97 -29.85 10.35
C GLY A 208 -6.67 -29.40 11.01
N MET A 209 -6.71 -28.17 11.53
CA MET A 209 -5.61 -27.55 12.28
C MET A 209 -6.15 -26.57 13.31
N VAL A 210 -5.36 -26.35 14.36
CA VAL A 210 -5.45 -25.20 15.23
C VAL A 210 -4.10 -24.51 15.24
N SER A 211 -4.13 -23.18 15.15
CA SER A 211 -2.95 -22.33 15.22
C SER A 211 -3.18 -21.20 16.20
N PHE A 212 -2.15 -20.85 16.93
CA PHE A 212 -2.11 -19.68 17.81
C PHE A 212 -0.82 -18.93 17.54
N GLY A 213 -0.90 -17.61 17.41
CA GLY A 213 0.22 -16.73 17.13
C GLY A 213 0.25 -15.51 18.04
N LEU A 214 1.46 -15.07 18.35
CA LEU A 214 1.77 -13.78 18.95
C LEU A 214 2.76 -13.08 18.03
N PHE A 215 2.57 -11.81 17.76
CA PHE A 215 3.53 -11.03 17.01
C PHE A 215 3.80 -9.67 17.66
N TYR A 216 5.01 -9.20 17.47
CA TYR A 216 5.44 -7.87 17.87
C TYR A 216 6.29 -7.26 16.76
N LYS A 217 6.04 -5.98 16.44
CA LYS A 217 6.82 -5.20 15.47
C LYS A 217 7.20 -3.86 16.06
N ASP A 218 8.47 -3.51 15.97
CA ASP A 218 8.98 -2.16 16.24
C ASP A 218 9.41 -1.58 14.89
N ILE A 219 8.65 -0.61 14.38
CA ILE A 219 8.80 -0.04 13.03
C ILE A 219 9.34 1.38 13.17
N LYS A 220 10.40 1.67 12.42
CA LYS A 220 11.01 2.99 12.31
C LYS A 220 10.70 3.61 10.97
N ASN A 221 10.55 4.96 10.93
CA ASN A 221 10.35 5.75 9.73
C ASN A 221 9.12 5.28 8.92
N VAL A 222 7.96 5.14 9.56
CA VAL A 222 6.72 4.84 8.84
C VAL A 222 6.46 5.94 7.82
N ASN A 223 6.25 5.56 6.55
CA ASN A 223 5.98 6.49 5.47
C ASN A 223 4.49 6.64 5.30
N ILE A 224 4.01 7.87 5.25
CA ILE A 224 2.64 8.22 4.90
C ILE A 224 2.62 9.34 3.85
N GLU A 225 1.54 9.43 3.11
CA GLU A 225 1.17 10.63 2.37
C GLU A 225 0.50 11.58 3.35
N TRP A 226 1.07 12.77 3.46
CA TRP A 226 0.64 13.83 4.37
C TRP A 226 0.15 15.01 3.56
N ALA A 227 -0.95 15.61 3.97
CA ALA A 227 -1.48 16.83 3.38
C ALA A 227 -1.76 17.88 4.45
N SER A 228 -1.59 19.16 4.10
CA SER A 228 -1.88 20.30 4.97
C SER A 228 -2.18 21.54 4.16
N ASN A 229 -3.18 22.28 4.58
CA ASN A 229 -3.59 23.56 3.99
C ASN A 229 -3.03 24.79 4.74
N LYS A 230 -1.94 24.63 5.50
CA LYS A 230 -1.36 25.69 6.35
C LYS A 230 -0.15 26.38 5.75
N TYR A 231 0.20 26.09 4.51
CA TYR A 231 1.37 26.66 3.86
C TYR A 231 0.99 27.87 3.02
N LEU A 232 1.71 28.99 3.21
CA LEU A 232 1.61 30.13 2.32
C LEU A 232 2.51 29.93 1.10
N GLY A 233 2.14 30.48 -0.03
CA GLY A 233 2.93 30.36 -1.25
C GLY A 233 4.39 30.80 -1.09
N LYS A 234 4.64 31.86 -0.29
CA LYS A 234 6.01 32.29 0.05
C LYS A 234 6.85 31.22 0.76
N ASP A 235 6.24 30.38 1.61
CA ASP A 235 6.91 29.28 2.29
C ASP A 235 7.31 28.16 1.30
N LEU A 236 6.64 28.11 0.17
CA LEU A 236 6.87 27.18 -0.93
C LEU A 236 7.84 27.76 -1.99
N GLY A 237 8.19 29.05 -1.87
CA GLY A 237 9.05 29.77 -2.79
C GLY A 237 8.31 30.49 -3.92
N LEU A 238 6.97 30.60 -3.83
CA LEU A 238 6.17 31.38 -4.78
C LEU A 238 6.26 32.86 -4.45
N THR A 239 6.11 33.71 -5.46
CA THR A 239 6.19 35.18 -5.38
C THR A 239 4.98 35.85 -6.02
N GLY A 240 4.87 37.16 -5.86
CA GLY A 240 3.76 37.94 -6.43
C GLY A 240 2.42 37.65 -5.76
N LYS A 241 1.35 37.58 -6.54
CA LYS A 241 -0.02 37.44 -6.03
C LYS A 241 -0.23 36.14 -5.20
N TYR A 242 0.56 35.14 -5.43
CA TYR A 242 0.44 33.84 -4.75
C TYR A 242 1.26 33.73 -3.46
N ALA A 243 2.11 34.71 -3.13
CA ALA A 243 3.00 34.63 -1.98
C ALA A 243 2.25 34.49 -0.64
N ASP A 244 1.15 35.20 -0.48
CA ASP A 244 0.35 35.19 0.73
C ASP A 244 -0.92 34.33 0.66
N GLU A 245 -1.11 33.62 -0.46
CA GLU A 245 -2.20 32.66 -0.62
C GLU A 245 -1.88 31.34 0.08
N SER A 246 -2.93 30.68 0.59
CA SER A 246 -2.82 29.38 1.28
C SER A 246 -2.90 28.23 0.29
N PHE A 247 -1.95 27.33 0.36
CA PHE A 247 -1.87 26.13 -0.48
C PHE A 247 -2.12 24.86 0.33
N GLU A 248 -2.87 23.92 -0.26
CA GLU A 248 -2.88 22.54 0.19
C GLU A 248 -1.63 21.83 -0.33
N VAL A 249 -0.75 21.41 0.60
CA VAL A 249 0.51 20.74 0.28
C VAL A 249 0.37 19.27 0.54
N SER A 250 0.63 18.44 -0.48
CA SER A 250 0.75 16.98 -0.37
C SER A 250 2.21 16.54 -0.48
N GLN A 251 2.65 15.70 0.46
CA GLN A 251 4.01 15.16 0.47
C GLN A 251 4.07 13.78 1.14
N ASN A 252 4.90 12.89 0.62
CA ASN A 252 5.27 11.68 1.35
C ASN A 252 6.34 12.01 2.40
N ILE A 253 6.08 11.68 3.66
CA ILE A 253 7.00 11.95 4.76
C ILE A 253 7.27 10.70 5.60
N ASN A 254 8.40 10.67 6.27
CA ASN A 254 8.61 9.76 7.41
C ASN A 254 7.83 10.33 8.60
N ALA A 255 6.65 9.79 8.86
CA ALA A 255 5.67 10.40 9.75
C ALA A 255 5.94 10.13 11.22
N TYR A 256 6.21 8.88 11.56
CA TYR A 256 6.39 8.43 12.95
C TYR A 256 7.10 7.08 13.01
N ASP A 257 7.46 6.66 14.22
CA ASP A 257 7.78 5.28 14.56
C ASP A 257 6.54 4.60 15.14
N ALA A 258 6.41 3.29 14.94
CA ALA A 258 5.27 2.53 15.43
C ALA A 258 5.70 1.26 16.17
N ARG A 259 4.89 0.85 17.17
CA ARG A 259 4.94 -0.47 17.78
C ARG A 259 3.60 -1.14 17.54
N VAL A 260 3.65 -2.38 17.10
CA VAL A 260 2.45 -3.18 16.87
C VAL A 260 2.60 -4.50 17.60
N PHE A 261 1.63 -4.85 18.42
CA PHE A 261 1.52 -6.14 19.08
C PHE A 261 0.19 -6.79 18.70
N GLY A 262 0.18 -8.09 18.51
CA GLY A 262 -1.07 -8.77 18.24
C GLY A 262 -1.07 -10.25 18.59
N VAL A 263 -2.28 -10.77 18.64
CA VAL A 263 -2.60 -12.16 18.93
C VAL A 263 -3.44 -12.69 17.78
N GLU A 264 -3.10 -13.86 17.29
CA GLU A 264 -3.81 -14.54 16.21
C GLU A 264 -4.24 -15.93 16.66
N ALA A 265 -5.46 -16.32 16.31
CA ALA A 265 -5.95 -17.68 16.49
C ALA A 265 -6.65 -18.14 15.20
N ALA A 266 -6.38 -19.35 14.78
CA ALA A 266 -7.06 -19.97 13.64
C ALA A 266 -7.44 -21.41 13.97
N TYR A 267 -8.61 -21.80 13.52
CA TYR A 267 -9.15 -23.14 13.66
C TYR A 267 -9.82 -23.57 12.37
N GLN A 268 -9.48 -24.76 11.93
CA GLN A 268 -10.14 -25.42 10.80
C GLN A 268 -10.35 -26.88 11.10
N ARG A 269 -11.56 -27.40 10.91
CA ARG A 269 -11.83 -28.82 11.05
C ARG A 269 -13.13 -29.22 10.38
N ASP A 270 -13.19 -30.43 9.79
CA ASP A 270 -14.45 -31.10 9.46
C ASP A 270 -15.14 -31.65 10.74
N PHE A 271 -16.43 -31.87 10.70
CA PHE A 271 -17.20 -32.40 11.82
C PHE A 271 -17.23 -33.94 11.86
N GLY A 272 -16.39 -34.61 11.05
CA GLY A 272 -16.26 -36.08 11.08
C GLY A 272 -15.75 -36.64 12.41
N PHE A 273 -15.17 -35.79 13.28
CA PHE A 273 -14.79 -36.18 14.65
C PHE A 273 -16.01 -36.34 15.59
N ILE A 274 -17.14 -35.72 15.25
CA ILE A 274 -18.42 -35.86 15.99
C ILE A 274 -19.16 -37.12 15.49
N ALA A 275 -19.33 -37.20 14.17
CA ALA A 275 -19.96 -38.35 13.52
C ALA A 275 -19.40 -38.51 12.09
N PRO A 276 -19.07 -39.74 11.60
CA PRO A 276 -18.53 -39.98 10.27
C PRO A 276 -19.38 -39.40 9.13
N ALA A 277 -20.71 -39.32 9.31
CA ALA A 277 -21.63 -38.72 8.34
C ALA A 277 -21.39 -37.21 8.15
N LEU A 278 -20.83 -36.51 9.13
CA LEU A 278 -20.60 -35.07 9.14
C LEU A 278 -19.25 -34.66 8.58
N LYS A 279 -18.41 -35.56 8.11
CA LYS A 279 -17.09 -35.27 7.53
C LYS A 279 -17.16 -34.39 6.26
N CYS A 280 -18.32 -34.28 5.63
CA CYS A 280 -18.55 -33.39 4.50
C CYS A 280 -18.87 -31.95 4.91
N ILE A 281 -19.05 -31.68 6.19
CA ILE A 281 -19.30 -30.35 6.73
C ILE A 281 -18.09 -29.96 7.59
N GLY A 282 -17.64 -28.74 7.46
CA GLY A 282 -16.55 -28.24 8.28
C GLY A 282 -16.63 -26.75 8.53
N PHE A 283 -15.84 -26.33 9.49
CA PHE A 283 -15.72 -24.95 9.94
C PHE A 283 -14.29 -24.49 9.77
N TYR A 284 -14.14 -23.24 9.31
CA TYR A 284 -12.91 -22.48 9.34
C TYR A 284 -13.18 -21.15 10.03
N GLY A 285 -12.31 -20.76 10.95
CA GLY A 285 -12.37 -19.44 11.57
C GLY A 285 -10.99 -18.94 11.92
N ASN A 286 -10.80 -17.65 11.81
CA ASN A 286 -9.63 -16.97 12.37
C ASN A 286 -10.05 -15.67 13.04
N TYR A 287 -9.24 -15.27 14.00
CA TYR A 287 -9.39 -14.02 14.73
C TYR A 287 -8.02 -13.43 14.98
N THR A 288 -7.91 -12.12 14.76
CA THR A 288 -6.70 -11.35 15.06
C THR A 288 -7.09 -10.15 15.91
N TYR A 289 -6.38 -9.97 17.02
CA TYR A 289 -6.36 -8.75 17.79
C TYR A 289 -5.04 -8.02 17.55
N THR A 290 -5.10 -6.72 17.24
CA THR A 290 -3.94 -5.90 16.97
C THR A 290 -4.01 -4.62 17.80
N HIS A 291 -2.97 -4.36 18.57
CA HIS A 291 -2.78 -3.10 19.28
C HIS A 291 -1.58 -2.37 18.70
N SER A 292 -1.77 -1.10 18.32
CA SER A 292 -0.69 -0.27 17.79
C SER A 292 -0.55 1.03 18.55
N THR A 293 0.70 1.48 18.70
CA THR A 293 1.06 2.77 19.27
C THR A 293 2.08 3.46 18.39
N THR A 294 1.98 4.78 18.30
CA THR A 294 2.90 5.60 17.52
C THR A 294 3.72 6.49 18.44
N ARG A 295 4.90 6.91 17.98
CA ARG A 295 5.83 7.75 18.72
C ARG A 295 6.82 8.43 17.78
N ASN A 296 7.60 9.38 18.27
CA ASN A 296 8.60 10.11 17.49
C ASN A 296 7.98 10.73 16.23
N PHE A 297 6.91 11.47 16.43
CA PHE A 297 6.17 12.12 15.34
C PHE A 297 7.03 13.14 14.60
N ASN A 298 6.83 13.21 13.30
CA ASN A 298 7.32 14.31 12.50
C ASN A 298 6.60 15.61 12.95
N GLU A 299 7.34 16.69 13.11
CA GLU A 299 6.83 17.98 13.58
C GLU A 299 5.66 18.50 12.73
N ARG A 300 5.63 18.16 11.43
CA ARG A 300 4.55 18.53 10.52
C ARG A 300 3.18 17.94 10.87
N LEU A 301 3.14 16.83 11.62
CA LEU A 301 1.89 16.22 12.04
C LEU A 301 1.19 16.98 13.15
N ASN A 302 1.92 17.85 13.87
CA ASN A 302 1.42 18.65 14.98
C ASN A 302 0.59 17.83 16.01
N VAL A 303 1.08 16.61 16.30
CA VAL A 303 0.50 15.71 17.30
C VAL A 303 0.97 16.16 18.68
N ALA A 304 0.05 16.31 19.61
CA ALA A 304 0.37 16.71 20.98
C ALA A 304 1.16 15.60 21.72
N ASP A 305 2.05 16.01 22.62
CA ASP A 305 2.80 15.06 23.45
C ASP A 305 1.84 14.18 24.27
N GLY A 306 2.05 12.87 24.20
CA GLY A 306 1.22 11.87 24.89
C GLY A 306 -0.05 11.45 24.16
N GLU A 307 -0.33 12.01 23.00
CA GLU A 307 -1.44 11.57 22.17
C GLU A 307 -1.16 10.18 21.57
N ASN A 308 -2.11 9.26 21.71
CA ASN A 308 -2.00 7.91 21.17
C ASN A 308 -2.69 7.82 19.81
N VAL A 309 -1.92 7.98 18.74
CA VAL A 309 -2.39 7.81 17.36
C VAL A 309 -2.16 6.36 16.95
N LYS A 310 -3.22 5.68 16.48
CA LYS A 310 -3.10 4.31 15.95
C LYS A 310 -2.47 4.32 14.55
N VAL A 311 -1.82 3.23 14.20
CA VAL A 311 -1.30 3.04 12.83
C VAL A 311 -2.46 2.96 11.84
N ALA A 312 -2.45 3.81 10.83
CA ALA A 312 -3.48 3.85 9.80
C ALA A 312 -3.61 2.49 9.08
N GLY A 313 -4.85 2.06 8.81
CA GLY A 313 -5.13 0.80 8.13
C GLY A 313 -4.87 -0.47 8.96
N SER A 314 -4.70 -0.34 10.28
CA SER A 314 -4.51 -1.47 11.20
C SER A 314 -5.75 -1.61 12.10
N PRO A 315 -6.77 -2.40 11.70
CA PRO A 315 -7.94 -2.65 12.50
C PRO A 315 -7.56 -3.36 13.81
N GLU A 316 -8.24 -3.01 14.90
CA GLU A 316 -7.95 -3.60 16.21
C GLU A 316 -8.46 -5.05 16.31
N HIS A 317 -9.60 -5.31 15.70
CA HIS A 317 -10.19 -6.65 15.65
C HIS A 317 -10.48 -7.04 14.21
N THR A 318 -10.04 -8.22 13.82
CA THR A 318 -10.39 -8.84 12.52
C THR A 318 -10.84 -10.26 12.77
N ALA A 319 -12.00 -10.62 12.25
CA ALA A 319 -12.52 -11.98 12.35
C ALA A 319 -13.07 -12.47 11.00
N ASN A 320 -12.77 -13.72 10.70
CA ASN A 320 -13.33 -14.42 9.55
C ASN A 320 -13.87 -15.77 10.02
N ALA A 321 -15.07 -16.14 9.58
CA ALA A 321 -15.68 -17.43 9.86
C ALA A 321 -16.33 -17.98 8.59
N SER A 322 -16.17 -19.27 8.34
CA SER A 322 -16.80 -19.95 7.20
C SER A 322 -17.30 -21.32 7.62
N LEU A 323 -18.51 -21.63 7.24
CA LEU A 323 -19.07 -22.96 7.25
C LEU A 323 -19.06 -23.51 5.82
N TYR A 324 -18.56 -24.72 5.62
CA TYR A 324 -18.48 -25.32 4.31
C TYR A 324 -19.06 -26.73 4.29
N PHE A 325 -19.61 -27.09 3.13
CA PHE A 325 -20.07 -28.43 2.79
C PHE A 325 -19.40 -28.88 1.50
N GLU A 326 -18.80 -30.06 1.52
CA GLU A 326 -18.11 -30.64 0.35
C GLU A 326 -18.43 -32.13 0.24
N LYS A 327 -19.17 -32.51 -0.81
CA LYS A 327 -19.51 -33.90 -1.07
C LYS A 327 -19.81 -34.15 -2.56
N SER A 328 -19.22 -35.20 -3.14
CA SER A 328 -19.54 -35.71 -4.48
C SER A 328 -19.49 -34.62 -5.59
N GLY A 329 -18.47 -33.76 -5.54
CA GLY A 329 -18.31 -32.67 -6.54
C GLY A 329 -19.16 -31.42 -6.28
N VAL A 330 -19.98 -31.43 -5.22
CA VAL A 330 -20.72 -30.23 -4.78
C VAL A 330 -19.95 -29.57 -3.65
N SER A 331 -19.70 -28.26 -3.77
CA SER A 331 -19.08 -27.43 -2.73
C SER A 331 -19.96 -26.20 -2.47
N VAL A 332 -20.31 -25.97 -1.21
CA VAL A 332 -21.07 -24.80 -0.74
C VAL A 332 -20.31 -24.18 0.41
N ARG A 333 -20.14 -22.85 0.42
CA ARG A 333 -19.50 -22.13 1.51
C ARG A 333 -20.29 -20.88 1.89
N LEU A 334 -20.50 -20.71 3.17
CA LEU A 334 -21.03 -19.49 3.77
C LEU A 334 -19.90 -18.83 4.56
N SER A 335 -19.60 -17.56 4.28
CA SER A 335 -18.51 -16.84 4.93
C SER A 335 -18.99 -15.52 5.53
N TYR A 336 -18.45 -15.19 6.70
CA TYR A 336 -18.64 -13.92 7.40
C TYR A 336 -17.26 -13.32 7.70
N ASN A 337 -17.10 -12.03 7.39
CA ASN A 337 -15.86 -11.28 7.64
C ASN A 337 -16.22 -9.98 8.36
N THR A 338 -15.39 -9.58 9.32
CA THR A 338 -15.52 -8.29 10.01
C THR A 338 -14.15 -7.74 10.37
N ALA A 339 -14.05 -6.41 10.38
CA ALA A 339 -12.90 -5.65 10.85
C ALA A 339 -13.39 -4.37 11.54
N SER A 340 -12.74 -3.97 12.66
CA SER A 340 -13.11 -2.78 13.45
C SER A 340 -11.89 -1.93 13.78
#